data_2d9d62197a40ef14d01a57bb2e1d75c8
#
_entry.id   2d9d62197a40ef14d01a57bb2e1d75c8
#
_cell.length_a   1.000
_cell.length_b   1.000
_cell.length_c   1.000
_cell.angle_alpha   90.00
_cell.angle_beta   90.00
_cell.angle_gamma   90.00
#
_symmetry.space_group_name_H-M   'P 1'
#
loop_
_entity.id
_entity.type
_entity.pdbx_description
1 polymer ?
#
loop_
_entity_poly.entity_id
_entity_poly.type
_entity_poly.pdbx_seq_one_letter_code
_entity_poly.pdbx_strand_id
1 'polypeptide(L)'
;RSTLLASSAASDVYKRQLLQYQQGDELTVREDGLAFGYPNVDETKRIITQVSYVESTDDRNLDSKLILKVATGTKGNLSAIPPEDLVPINAYIGKLKFAGTRVEVISTKGDVLIPRLTVFHDGAVPESEVYDAIEEQLNAYMMEIDFDAAVYVSRLTDAVRRAEHVTDVHIDENAVPEQGIFIASHDTDGHIRPPQRVARMTHTASGYLKESSGKDEEAGLPNFREAIILKIENHEV
;
A
#
# COMPACT_ATOMS: atom_id res chain seq x y z
N ARG A 1 29.88 3.10 3.98
CA ARG A 1 29.22 3.86 2.87
C ARG A 1 29.13 3.07 1.56
N SER A 2 29.97 2.08 1.31
CA SER A 2 30.02 1.30 0.05
C SER A 2 28.94 0.20 -0.02
N THR A 3 28.56 -0.38 1.10
CA THR A 3 27.53 -1.45 1.18
C THR A 3 26.12 -0.97 0.86
N LEU A 4 25.73 0.23 1.28
CA LEU A 4 24.42 0.81 1.02
C LEU A 4 24.17 1.14 -0.47
N LEU A 5 25.21 1.56 -1.20
CA LEU A 5 25.13 1.84 -2.65
C LEU A 5 25.04 0.55 -3.48
N ALA A 6 25.70 -0.52 -3.03
CA ALA A 6 25.65 -1.82 -3.70
C ALA A 6 24.28 -2.51 -3.49
N SER A 7 23.66 -2.36 -2.31
CA SER A 7 22.34 -2.91 -2.02
C SER A 7 21.25 -2.21 -2.83
N SER A 8 21.28 -0.87 -2.92
CA SER A 8 20.34 -0.07 -3.72
C SER A 8 20.39 -0.47 -5.21
N ALA A 9 21.59 -0.61 -5.79
CA ALA A 9 21.73 -1.02 -7.19
C ALA A 9 21.20 -2.45 -7.44
N ALA A 10 21.45 -3.38 -6.52
CA ALA A 10 20.95 -4.75 -6.62
C ALA A 10 19.41 -4.79 -6.51
N SER A 11 18.82 -4.00 -5.60
CA SER A 11 17.38 -3.90 -5.41
C SER A 11 16.67 -3.36 -6.65
N ASP A 12 17.26 -2.35 -7.31
CA ASP A 12 16.74 -1.80 -8.58
C ASP A 12 16.81 -2.81 -9.73
N VAL A 13 17.82 -3.71 -9.73
CA VAL A 13 17.90 -4.80 -10.71
C VAL A 13 16.76 -5.79 -10.50
N TYR A 14 16.52 -6.24 -9.27
CA TYR A 14 15.42 -7.16 -8.97
C TYR A 14 14.05 -6.55 -9.26
N LYS A 15 13.85 -5.25 -8.95
CA LYS A 15 12.64 -4.52 -9.30
C LYS A 15 12.36 -4.56 -10.79
N ARG A 16 13.37 -4.26 -11.63
CA ARG A 16 13.25 -4.34 -13.09
C ARG A 16 12.99 -5.75 -13.59
N GLN A 17 13.63 -6.75 -12.99
CA GLN A 17 13.41 -8.15 -13.35
C GLN A 17 11.99 -8.61 -13.05
N LEU A 18 11.43 -8.26 -11.88
CA LEU A 18 10.04 -8.57 -11.53
C LEU A 18 9.03 -7.93 -12.48
N LEU A 19 9.24 -6.66 -12.88
CA LEU A 19 8.37 -5.99 -13.85
C LEU A 19 8.45 -6.62 -15.26
N GLN A 20 9.47 -7.44 -15.54
CA GLN A 20 9.61 -8.19 -16.79
C GLN A 20 9.11 -9.65 -16.69
N TYR A 21 8.68 -10.08 -15.50
CA TYR A 21 8.18 -11.46 -15.31
C TYR A 21 6.96 -11.71 -16.20
N GLN A 22 6.99 -12.81 -16.94
CA GLN A 22 5.90 -13.31 -17.80
C GLN A 22 5.34 -14.60 -17.22
N GLN A 23 4.05 -14.60 -16.89
CA GLN A 23 3.38 -15.76 -16.31
C GLN A 23 3.30 -16.90 -17.32
N GLY A 24 3.72 -18.09 -16.88
CA GLY A 24 3.66 -19.31 -17.70
C GLY A 24 4.80 -19.48 -18.70
N ASP A 25 5.70 -18.50 -18.84
CA ASP A 25 6.84 -18.62 -19.76
C ASP A 25 8.11 -19.09 -19.03
N GLU A 26 8.90 -19.90 -19.72
CA GLU A 26 10.19 -20.36 -19.19
C GLU A 26 11.32 -19.39 -19.51
N LEU A 27 12.18 -19.17 -18.51
CA LEU A 27 13.45 -18.46 -18.71
C LEU A 27 14.43 -19.30 -19.52
N THR A 28 14.99 -18.70 -20.54
CA THR A 28 16.08 -19.29 -21.33
C THR A 28 17.37 -18.51 -21.10
N VAL A 29 18.49 -19.16 -21.31
CA VAL A 29 19.80 -18.49 -21.34
C VAL A 29 19.83 -17.66 -22.62
N ARG A 30 20.18 -16.38 -22.53
CA ARG A 30 20.35 -15.53 -23.71
C ARG A 30 21.49 -16.02 -24.60
N GLU A 31 21.49 -15.62 -25.86
CA GLU A 31 22.51 -16.00 -26.84
C GLU A 31 23.93 -15.60 -26.40
N ASP A 32 24.08 -14.56 -25.57
CA ASP A 32 25.35 -14.14 -24.99
C ASP A 32 25.87 -15.10 -23.88
N GLY A 33 25.04 -16.03 -23.42
CA GLY A 33 25.37 -16.99 -22.36
C GLY A 33 25.52 -16.37 -20.95
N LEU A 34 25.33 -15.06 -20.79
CA LEU A 34 25.64 -14.33 -19.58
C LEU A 34 24.40 -14.02 -18.72
N ALA A 35 23.20 -14.10 -19.27
CA ALA A 35 21.98 -13.76 -18.58
C ALA A 35 20.80 -14.63 -18.97
N PHE A 36 19.81 -14.71 -18.07
CA PHE A 36 18.50 -15.29 -18.35
C PHE A 36 17.56 -14.24 -18.96
N GLY A 37 16.65 -14.68 -19.80
CA GLY A 37 15.63 -13.84 -20.40
C GLY A 37 14.52 -14.64 -21.06
N TYR A 38 13.48 -13.95 -21.53
CA TYR A 38 12.44 -14.57 -22.33
C TYR A 38 12.79 -14.47 -23.82
N PRO A 39 12.63 -15.55 -24.61
CA PRO A 39 12.87 -15.50 -26.06
C PRO A 39 11.90 -14.57 -26.78
N ASN A 40 10.67 -14.48 -26.28
CA ASN A 40 9.64 -13.57 -26.77
C ASN A 40 9.12 -12.71 -25.62
N VAL A 41 8.96 -11.41 -25.87
CA VAL A 41 8.37 -10.47 -24.89
C VAL A 41 6.87 -10.35 -25.17
N ASP A 42 6.07 -10.83 -24.22
CA ASP A 42 4.61 -10.72 -24.25
C ASP A 42 4.15 -9.89 -23.03
N GLU A 43 3.78 -8.64 -23.27
CA GLU A 43 3.36 -7.72 -22.20
C GLU A 43 2.03 -8.14 -21.58
N THR A 44 1.19 -8.89 -22.27
CA THR A 44 -0.10 -9.35 -21.75
C THR A 44 0.06 -10.38 -20.62
N LYS A 45 1.21 -11.04 -20.56
CA LYS A 45 1.56 -12.00 -19.50
C LYS A 45 2.24 -11.36 -18.29
N ARG A 46 2.47 -10.06 -18.31
CA ARG A 46 3.07 -9.33 -17.20
C ARG A 46 2.01 -9.01 -16.15
N ILE A 47 1.97 -9.80 -15.10
CA ILE A 47 1.00 -9.65 -14.00
C ILE A 47 1.48 -8.71 -12.89
N ILE A 48 2.77 -8.43 -12.82
CA ILE A 48 3.35 -7.52 -11.81
C ILE A 48 3.43 -6.12 -12.38
N THR A 49 2.69 -5.18 -11.80
CA THR A 49 2.64 -3.78 -12.24
C THR A 49 3.32 -2.82 -11.28
N GLN A 50 3.43 -3.21 -10.01
CA GLN A 50 4.10 -2.42 -8.98
C GLN A 50 5.09 -3.28 -8.20
N VAL A 51 6.26 -2.70 -7.91
CA VAL A 51 7.31 -3.35 -7.13
C VAL A 51 8.00 -2.32 -6.25
N SER A 52 8.14 -2.63 -4.97
CA SER A 52 9.01 -1.92 -4.05
C SER A 52 9.89 -2.91 -3.29
N TYR A 53 10.83 -2.41 -2.49
CA TYR A 53 11.69 -3.27 -1.68
C TYR A 53 11.91 -2.69 -0.29
N VAL A 54 12.06 -3.60 0.67
CA VAL A 54 12.46 -3.27 2.04
C VAL A 54 13.60 -4.20 2.43
N GLU A 55 14.67 -3.64 2.97
CA GLU A 55 15.72 -4.43 3.62
C GLU A 55 15.31 -4.68 5.07
N SER A 56 15.17 -5.94 5.41
CA SER A 56 14.95 -6.37 6.80
C SER A 56 16.24 -6.96 7.34
N THR A 57 16.75 -6.38 8.42
CA THR A 57 17.90 -6.91 9.15
C THR A 57 17.40 -7.55 10.43
N ASP A 58 17.70 -8.82 10.64
CA ASP A 58 17.49 -9.47 11.93
C ASP A 58 18.64 -9.10 12.85
N ASP A 59 18.38 -8.24 13.84
CA ASP A 59 19.38 -7.76 14.81
C ASP A 59 20.04 -8.90 15.62
N ARG A 60 19.42 -10.09 15.66
CA ARG A 60 19.93 -11.25 16.39
C ARG A 60 20.94 -12.07 15.61
N ASN A 61 20.80 -12.12 14.28
CA ASN A 61 21.60 -12.99 13.41
C ASN A 61 22.46 -12.26 12.38
N LEU A 62 22.39 -10.92 12.30
CA LEU A 62 23.04 -10.09 11.25
C LEU A 62 22.67 -10.54 9.82
N ASP A 63 21.62 -11.33 9.67
CA ASP A 63 21.13 -11.80 8.38
C ASP A 63 20.21 -10.73 7.76
N SER A 64 20.69 -10.06 6.74
CA SER A 64 19.83 -9.18 5.95
C SER A 64 19.03 -9.95 4.91
N LYS A 65 17.74 -9.66 4.83
CA LYS A 65 16.81 -10.22 3.87
C LYS A 65 16.22 -9.08 3.05
N LEU A 66 16.22 -9.22 1.75
CA LEU A 66 15.54 -8.31 0.84
C LEU A 66 14.09 -8.80 0.64
N ILE A 67 13.14 -8.00 1.06
CA ILE A 67 11.71 -8.26 0.84
C ILE A 67 11.28 -7.40 -0.34
N LEU A 68 10.78 -8.04 -1.40
CA LEU A 68 10.21 -7.39 -2.58
C LEU A 68 8.69 -7.44 -2.45
N LYS A 69 8.05 -6.29 -2.28
CA LYS A 69 6.59 -6.14 -2.28
C LYS A 69 6.12 -5.99 -3.72
N VAL A 70 5.11 -6.75 -4.11
CA VAL A 70 4.55 -6.70 -5.46
C VAL A 70 3.04 -6.56 -5.44
N ALA A 71 2.49 -5.90 -6.45
CA ALA A 71 1.06 -5.80 -6.67
C ALA A 71 0.75 -5.86 -8.17
N THR A 72 -0.50 -6.22 -8.48
CA THR A 72 -1.09 -6.19 -9.82
C THR A 72 -2.14 -5.09 -9.93
N GLY A 73 -2.60 -4.79 -11.15
CA GLY A 73 -3.62 -3.78 -11.41
C GLY A 73 -3.06 -2.45 -11.90
N THR A 74 -3.87 -1.41 -11.84
CA THR A 74 -3.52 -0.05 -12.25
C THR A 74 -3.39 0.85 -11.03
N LYS A 75 -2.68 1.98 -11.16
CA LYS A 75 -2.60 2.98 -10.09
C LYS A 75 -4.00 3.40 -9.66
N GLY A 76 -4.27 3.33 -8.35
CA GLY A 76 -5.59 3.56 -7.75
C GLY A 76 -6.53 2.34 -7.71
N ASN A 77 -6.18 1.26 -8.39
CA ASN A 77 -6.92 -0.01 -8.34
C ASN A 77 -5.93 -1.18 -8.31
N LEU A 78 -5.10 -1.19 -7.27
CA LEU A 78 -4.12 -2.23 -7.03
C LEU A 78 -4.76 -3.40 -6.27
N SER A 79 -4.28 -4.60 -6.54
CA SER A 79 -4.68 -5.82 -5.85
C SER A 79 -3.49 -6.72 -5.57
N ALA A 80 -3.67 -7.61 -4.59
CA ALA A 80 -2.67 -8.62 -4.29
C ALA A 80 -2.60 -9.66 -5.42
N ILE A 81 -1.40 -10.17 -5.66
CA ILE A 81 -1.18 -11.32 -6.53
C ILE A 81 -1.58 -12.58 -5.75
N PRO A 82 -2.38 -13.47 -6.33
CA PRO A 82 -2.80 -14.71 -5.68
C PRO A 82 -1.61 -15.57 -5.20
N PRO A 83 -1.73 -16.28 -4.07
CA PRO A 83 -0.63 -17.09 -3.54
C PRO A 83 -0.10 -18.14 -4.52
N GLU A 84 -0.95 -18.72 -5.35
CA GLU A 84 -0.59 -19.68 -6.39
C GLU A 84 0.35 -19.08 -7.45
N ASP A 85 0.21 -17.79 -7.75
CA ASP A 85 1.06 -17.07 -8.70
C ASP A 85 2.37 -16.59 -8.06
N LEU A 86 2.42 -16.43 -6.74
CA LEU A 86 3.65 -16.06 -6.02
C LEU A 86 4.70 -17.18 -6.03
N VAL A 87 4.28 -18.44 -6.10
CA VAL A 87 5.22 -19.59 -6.14
C VAL A 87 6.14 -19.53 -7.37
N PRO A 88 5.62 -19.42 -8.61
CA PRO A 88 6.48 -19.29 -9.80
C PRO A 88 7.28 -17.98 -9.80
N ILE A 89 6.76 -16.87 -9.26
CA ILE A 89 7.48 -15.60 -9.14
C ILE A 89 8.70 -15.76 -8.21
N ASN A 90 8.53 -16.40 -7.06
CA ASN A 90 9.65 -16.68 -6.14
C ASN A 90 10.67 -17.61 -6.77
N ALA A 91 10.24 -18.62 -7.52
CA ALA A 91 11.13 -19.50 -8.28
C ALA A 91 11.91 -18.73 -9.36
N TYR A 92 11.27 -17.81 -10.06
CA TYR A 92 11.89 -16.92 -11.05
C TYR A 92 12.99 -16.07 -10.43
N ILE A 93 12.70 -15.36 -9.34
CA ILE A 93 13.70 -14.56 -8.62
C ILE A 93 14.81 -15.45 -8.06
N GLY A 94 14.47 -16.65 -7.60
CA GLY A 94 15.44 -17.63 -7.11
C GLY A 94 16.51 -18.01 -8.15
N LYS A 95 16.16 -18.03 -9.44
CA LYS A 95 17.10 -18.27 -10.56
C LYS A 95 17.96 -17.06 -10.89
N LEU A 96 17.46 -15.86 -10.65
CA LEU A 96 18.09 -14.59 -11.04
C LEU A 96 18.91 -13.94 -9.92
N LYS A 97 18.66 -14.30 -8.66
CA LYS A 97 19.32 -13.70 -7.52
C LYS A 97 20.82 -14.03 -7.47
N PHE A 98 21.60 -13.09 -6.96
CA PHE A 98 23.02 -13.31 -6.71
C PHE A 98 23.24 -14.36 -5.60
N ALA A 99 24.31 -15.12 -5.74
CA ALA A 99 24.70 -16.10 -4.73
C ALA A 99 24.85 -15.41 -3.34
N GLY A 100 24.28 -16.04 -2.32
CA GLY A 100 24.34 -15.51 -0.94
C GLY A 100 23.25 -14.47 -0.60
N THR A 101 22.47 -13.98 -1.56
CA THR A 101 21.40 -13.03 -1.29
C THR A 101 20.12 -13.77 -0.87
N ARG A 102 19.51 -13.36 0.26
CA ARG A 102 18.18 -13.81 0.65
C ARG A 102 17.15 -12.83 0.12
N VAL A 103 16.32 -13.29 -0.82
CA VAL A 103 15.24 -12.49 -1.43
C VAL A 103 13.94 -13.23 -1.24
N GLU A 104 12.91 -12.52 -0.81
CA GLU A 104 11.54 -13.00 -0.73
C GLU A 104 10.61 -12.03 -1.44
N VAL A 105 9.70 -12.57 -2.25
CA VAL A 105 8.64 -11.79 -2.89
C VAL A 105 7.35 -12.01 -2.13
N ILE A 106 6.73 -10.93 -1.70
CA ILE A 106 5.44 -10.94 -0.99
C ILE A 106 4.42 -10.07 -1.72
N SER A 107 3.16 -10.47 -1.63
CA SER A 107 2.02 -9.69 -2.08
C SER A 107 0.90 -9.87 -1.06
N THR A 108 0.42 -8.77 -0.51
CA THR A 108 -0.65 -8.78 0.50
C THR A 108 -1.79 -7.87 0.04
N LYS A 109 -2.99 -8.12 0.54
CA LYS A 109 -4.14 -7.23 0.32
C LYS A 109 -3.79 -5.82 0.80
N GLY A 110 -4.36 -4.79 0.17
CA GLY A 110 -4.13 -3.39 0.53
C GLY A 110 -4.38 -3.11 2.00
N ASP A 111 -3.60 -2.20 2.56
CA ASP A 111 -3.76 -1.76 3.93
C ASP A 111 -5.02 -0.91 4.05
N VAL A 112 -5.87 -1.20 5.04
CA VAL A 112 -7.14 -0.53 5.24
C VAL A 112 -6.91 0.79 5.97
N LEU A 113 -7.29 1.90 5.32
CA LEU A 113 -7.27 3.25 5.89
C LEU A 113 -8.55 3.50 6.70
N ILE A 114 -8.39 3.94 7.94
CA ILE A 114 -9.50 4.25 8.85
C ILE A 114 -9.30 5.66 9.41
N PRO A 115 -9.90 6.69 8.78
CA PRO A 115 -9.79 8.09 9.20
C PRO A 115 -10.85 8.42 10.26
N ARG A 116 -10.57 8.17 11.54
CA ARG A 116 -11.46 8.57 12.64
C ARG A 116 -11.28 10.05 12.93
N LEU A 117 -12.11 10.88 12.29
CA LEU A 117 -12.01 12.32 12.30
C LEU A 117 -13.35 12.94 12.67
N THR A 118 -13.32 14.14 13.26
CA THR A 118 -14.46 15.05 13.26
C THR A 118 -14.27 16.08 12.16
N VAL A 119 -15.23 16.14 11.24
CA VAL A 119 -15.21 17.07 10.11
C VAL A 119 -16.33 18.07 10.29
N PHE A 120 -16.00 19.36 10.27
CA PHE A 120 -16.95 20.44 10.30
C PHE A 120 -17.32 20.86 8.88
N HIS A 121 -18.61 21.19 8.66
CA HIS A 121 -19.13 21.59 7.36
C HIS A 121 -20.08 22.78 7.49
N ASP A 122 -20.30 23.50 6.39
CA ASP A 122 -21.05 24.75 6.34
C ASP A 122 -22.56 24.57 6.51
N GLY A 123 -23.07 23.34 6.51
CA GLY A 123 -24.50 23.04 6.59
C GLY A 123 -25.32 23.43 5.35
N ALA A 124 -24.67 23.79 4.24
CA ALA A 124 -25.35 24.23 3.02
C ALA A 124 -26.01 23.08 2.24
N VAL A 125 -25.51 21.86 2.42
CA VAL A 125 -25.97 20.65 1.71
C VAL A 125 -26.25 19.52 2.71
N PRO A 126 -26.99 18.47 2.29
CA PRO A 126 -27.18 17.27 3.10
C PRO A 126 -25.84 16.58 3.44
N GLU A 127 -25.74 15.98 4.62
CA GLU A 127 -24.53 15.27 5.07
C GLU A 127 -24.06 14.18 4.07
N SER A 128 -25.00 13.55 3.34
CA SER A 128 -24.64 12.56 2.31
C SER A 128 -23.75 13.12 1.21
N GLU A 129 -23.99 14.37 0.79
CA GLU A 129 -23.18 15.05 -0.22
C GLU A 129 -21.79 15.42 0.32
N VAL A 130 -21.73 15.83 1.61
CA VAL A 130 -20.45 16.08 2.28
C VAL A 130 -19.62 14.79 2.37
N TYR A 131 -20.26 13.66 2.73
CA TYR A 131 -19.58 12.36 2.74
C TYR A 131 -19.08 11.95 1.34
N ASP A 132 -19.88 12.13 0.30
CA ASP A 132 -19.49 11.83 -1.08
C ASP A 132 -18.25 12.66 -1.49
N ALA A 133 -18.24 13.95 -1.15
CA ALA A 133 -17.10 14.82 -1.43
C ALA A 133 -15.83 14.40 -0.67
N ILE A 134 -15.96 13.98 0.59
CA ILE A 134 -14.84 13.49 1.39
C ILE A 134 -14.31 12.17 0.82
N GLU A 135 -15.19 11.23 0.47
CA GLU A 135 -14.80 9.95 -0.15
C GLU A 135 -14.05 10.19 -1.45
N GLU A 136 -14.51 11.13 -2.29
CA GLU A 136 -13.82 11.48 -3.53
C GLU A 136 -12.40 11.97 -3.26
N GLN A 137 -12.19 12.86 -2.28
CA GLN A 137 -10.87 13.39 -1.95
C GLN A 137 -9.94 12.33 -1.33
N LEU A 138 -10.46 11.43 -0.49
CA LEU A 138 -9.69 10.33 0.07
C LEU A 138 -9.30 9.33 -1.01
N ASN A 139 -10.22 9.00 -1.93
CA ASN A 139 -9.94 8.13 -3.07
C ASN A 139 -8.90 8.77 -3.99
N ALA A 140 -9.03 10.07 -4.30
CA ALA A 140 -8.05 10.82 -5.09
C ALA A 140 -6.66 10.77 -4.43
N TYR A 141 -6.57 10.98 -3.12
CA TYR A 141 -5.31 10.86 -2.37
C TYR A 141 -4.72 9.45 -2.49
N MET A 142 -5.52 8.39 -2.33
CA MET A 142 -5.04 7.01 -2.46
C MET A 142 -4.59 6.67 -3.90
N MET A 143 -5.19 7.30 -4.91
CA MET A 143 -4.79 7.17 -6.31
C MET A 143 -3.49 7.93 -6.64
N GLU A 144 -3.23 9.06 -5.97
CA GLU A 144 -2.04 9.87 -6.19
C GLU A 144 -0.79 9.30 -5.51
N ILE A 145 -0.95 8.65 -4.36
CA ILE A 145 0.17 8.13 -3.58
C ILE A 145 0.91 7.03 -4.36
N ASP A 146 2.22 7.14 -4.43
CA ASP A 146 3.03 6.13 -5.09
C ASP A 146 3.11 4.84 -4.26
N PHE A 147 3.31 3.72 -4.94
CA PHE A 147 3.44 2.42 -4.30
C PHE A 147 4.57 2.43 -3.27
N ASP A 148 4.25 1.99 -2.04
CA ASP A 148 5.14 1.98 -0.87
C ASP A 148 5.63 3.37 -0.41
N ALA A 149 4.97 4.44 -0.86
CA ALA A 149 5.27 5.77 -0.35
C ALA A 149 4.80 5.95 1.10
N ALA A 150 5.41 6.91 1.78
CA ALA A 150 5.00 7.24 3.14
C ALA A 150 3.63 7.92 3.19
N VAL A 151 2.75 7.40 4.04
CA VAL A 151 1.44 7.97 4.34
C VAL A 151 1.60 8.98 5.47
N TYR A 152 1.28 10.24 5.23
CA TYR A 152 1.36 11.32 6.22
C TYR A 152 -0.03 11.71 6.72
N VAL A 153 -0.18 11.80 8.05
CA VAL A 153 -1.43 12.26 8.70
C VAL A 153 -1.84 13.63 8.16
N SER A 154 -0.89 14.58 8.06
CA SER A 154 -1.15 15.94 7.56
C SER A 154 -1.69 15.95 6.13
N ARG A 155 -1.15 15.14 5.23
CA ARG A 155 -1.63 15.06 3.84
C ARG A 155 -3.03 14.48 3.73
N LEU A 156 -3.33 13.48 4.58
CA LEU A 156 -4.68 12.89 4.66
C LEU A 156 -5.70 13.91 5.19
N THR A 157 -5.39 14.62 6.27
CA THR A 157 -6.27 15.66 6.81
C THR A 157 -6.44 16.81 5.82
N ASP A 158 -5.38 17.18 5.08
CA ASP A 158 -5.46 18.19 4.03
C ASP A 158 -6.29 17.72 2.82
N ALA A 159 -6.28 16.43 2.50
CA ALA A 159 -7.16 15.87 1.48
C ALA A 159 -8.63 16.01 1.89
N VAL A 160 -8.98 15.60 3.11
CA VAL A 160 -10.35 15.77 3.65
C VAL A 160 -10.76 17.24 3.69
N ARG A 161 -9.86 18.15 4.12
CA ARG A 161 -10.14 19.59 4.18
C ARG A 161 -10.42 20.22 2.81
N ARG A 162 -9.94 19.62 1.72
CA ARG A 162 -10.22 20.07 0.35
C ARG A 162 -11.56 19.63 -0.20
N ALA A 163 -12.27 18.75 0.51
CA ALA A 163 -13.61 18.33 0.10
C ALA A 163 -14.57 19.51 0.13
N GLU A 164 -15.48 19.55 -0.83
CA GLU A 164 -16.48 20.62 -0.94
C GLU A 164 -17.35 20.66 0.31
N HIS A 165 -17.73 21.85 0.76
CA HIS A 165 -18.50 22.10 1.99
C HIS A 165 -17.79 21.77 3.31
N VAL A 166 -16.57 21.27 3.32
CA VAL A 166 -15.77 21.08 4.53
C VAL A 166 -15.12 22.39 4.93
N THR A 167 -15.33 22.80 6.18
CA THR A 167 -14.77 24.03 6.76
C THR A 167 -13.54 23.74 7.62
N ASP A 168 -13.57 22.66 8.43
CA ASP A 168 -12.41 22.25 9.23
C ASP A 168 -12.39 20.73 9.48
N VAL A 169 -11.21 20.24 9.83
CA VAL A 169 -10.96 18.84 10.20
C VAL A 169 -10.24 18.80 11.53
N HIS A 170 -10.86 18.16 12.51
CA HIS A 170 -10.34 18.05 13.87
C HIS A 170 -10.10 16.59 14.27
N ILE A 171 -9.03 16.37 15.03
CA ILE A 171 -8.69 15.09 15.65
C ILE A 171 -8.75 15.30 17.16
N ASP A 172 -9.79 14.77 17.81
CA ASP A 172 -9.91 14.79 19.26
C ASP A 172 -9.22 13.54 19.84
N GLU A 173 -8.02 13.71 20.37
CA GLU A 173 -7.25 12.62 20.96
C GLU A 173 -7.88 12.06 22.25
N ASN A 174 -8.81 12.79 22.87
CA ASN A 174 -9.52 12.38 24.09
C ASN A 174 -10.91 11.79 23.79
N ALA A 175 -11.29 11.70 22.51
CA ALA A 175 -12.57 11.13 22.12
C ALA A 175 -12.63 9.61 22.42
N VAL A 176 -13.87 9.13 22.66
CA VAL A 176 -14.16 7.70 22.79
C VAL A 176 -15.20 7.33 21.74
N PRO A 177 -14.83 6.50 20.74
CA PRO A 177 -13.51 5.93 20.48
C PRO A 177 -12.45 6.97 20.09
N GLU A 178 -11.18 6.66 20.34
CA GLU A 178 -10.02 7.52 20.00
C GLU A 178 -10.04 7.93 18.52
N GLN A 179 -9.83 9.22 18.27
CA GLN A 179 -9.72 9.77 16.93
C GLN A 179 -8.26 9.81 16.43
N GLY A 180 -8.11 9.83 15.13
CA GLY A 180 -6.83 9.84 14.44
C GLY A 180 -6.89 9.06 13.13
N ILE A 181 -5.76 8.99 12.46
CA ILE A 181 -5.60 8.13 11.29
C ILE A 181 -5.10 6.77 11.76
N PHE A 182 -5.84 5.72 11.43
CA PHE A 182 -5.47 4.34 11.71
C PHE A 182 -5.28 3.56 10.43
N ILE A 183 -4.39 2.58 10.47
CA ILE A 183 -4.15 1.66 9.36
C ILE A 183 -4.19 0.22 9.91
N ALA A 184 -4.97 -0.63 9.27
CA ALA A 184 -4.99 -2.06 9.52
C ALA A 184 -4.36 -2.79 8.34
N SER A 185 -3.33 -3.59 8.60
CA SER A 185 -2.56 -4.30 7.58
C SER A 185 -2.90 -5.79 7.57
N HIS A 186 -2.85 -6.40 6.39
CA HIS A 186 -2.94 -7.85 6.26
C HIS A 186 -1.55 -8.48 6.44
N ASP A 187 -1.49 -9.64 7.08
CA ASP A 187 -0.29 -10.48 7.06
C ASP A 187 -0.21 -11.33 5.77
N THR A 188 0.86 -12.11 5.64
CA THR A 188 1.08 -12.97 4.47
C THR A 188 0.07 -14.12 4.36
N ASP A 189 -0.60 -14.47 5.45
CA ASP A 189 -1.64 -15.50 5.50
C ASP A 189 -3.04 -14.93 5.22
N GLY A 190 -3.13 -13.61 5.01
CA GLY A 190 -4.36 -12.89 4.68
C GLY A 190 -5.17 -12.42 5.88
N HIS A 191 -4.72 -12.68 7.12
CA HIS A 191 -5.40 -12.21 8.31
C HIS A 191 -5.15 -10.72 8.53
N ILE A 192 -6.17 -9.99 8.97
CA ILE A 192 -6.05 -8.58 9.29
C ILE A 192 -5.54 -8.38 10.71
N ARG A 193 -4.57 -7.50 10.86
CA ARG A 193 -4.03 -7.08 12.16
C ARG A 193 -4.87 -5.95 12.74
N PRO A 194 -4.93 -5.81 14.07
CA PRO A 194 -5.61 -4.68 14.68
C PRO A 194 -5.14 -3.34 14.12
N PRO A 195 -6.05 -2.38 13.93
CA PRO A 195 -5.70 -1.04 13.45
C PRO A 195 -4.64 -0.38 14.33
N GLN A 196 -3.61 0.15 13.71
CA GLN A 196 -2.55 0.90 14.38
C GLN A 196 -2.71 2.39 14.12
N ARG A 197 -2.64 3.20 15.19
CA ARG A 197 -2.67 4.66 15.06
C ARG A 197 -1.39 5.16 14.41
N VAL A 198 -1.53 6.01 13.41
CA VAL A 198 -0.42 6.70 12.76
C VAL A 198 -0.18 8.03 13.50
N ALA A 199 0.94 8.14 14.20
CA ALA A 199 1.25 9.36 14.95
C ALA A 199 1.57 10.55 14.04
N ARG A 200 2.41 10.35 13.02
CA ARG A 200 2.82 11.37 12.05
C ARG A 200 2.85 10.83 10.63
N MET A 201 3.51 9.73 10.43
CA MET A 201 3.66 9.05 9.14
C MET A 201 3.94 7.57 9.32
N THR A 202 3.60 6.78 8.33
CA THR A 202 3.94 5.36 8.27
C THR A 202 4.14 4.91 6.83
N HIS A 203 4.80 3.78 6.64
CA HIS A 203 4.77 3.03 5.37
C HIS A 203 3.73 1.93 5.46
N THR A 204 3.08 1.66 4.34
CA THR A 204 2.11 0.56 4.23
C THR A 204 2.84 -0.79 4.21
N ALA A 205 2.24 -1.81 4.80
CA ALA A 205 2.79 -3.17 4.74
C ALA A 205 2.65 -3.77 3.34
N SER A 206 1.50 -3.54 2.69
CA SER A 206 1.19 -4.01 1.34
C SER A 206 1.82 -3.15 0.22
N GLY A 207 2.15 -1.88 0.50
CA GLY A 207 2.60 -0.90 -0.47
C GLY A 207 1.50 0.03 -0.99
N TYR A 208 0.22 -0.19 -0.65
CA TYR A 208 -0.92 0.62 -1.07
C TYR A 208 -2.05 0.63 -0.05
N LEU A 209 -2.90 1.65 -0.14
CA LEU A 209 -4.07 1.83 0.72
C LEU A 209 -5.34 1.43 0.00
N LYS A 210 -6.35 1.07 0.80
CA LYS A 210 -7.72 0.87 0.35
C LYS A 210 -8.72 1.27 1.45
N GLU A 211 -9.97 1.46 1.08
CA GLU A 211 -11.08 1.56 2.02
C GLU A 211 -11.47 0.17 2.56
N SER A 212 -12.04 0.12 3.75
CA SER A 212 -12.62 -1.10 4.31
C SER A 212 -13.80 -1.58 3.46
N SER A 213 -13.80 -2.87 3.13
CA SER A 213 -14.95 -3.53 2.52
C SER A 213 -16.06 -3.87 3.53
N GLY A 214 -15.74 -3.84 4.84
CA GLY A 214 -16.63 -4.27 5.93
C GLY A 214 -17.01 -5.75 5.88
N LYS A 215 -16.32 -6.56 5.05
CA LYS A 215 -16.64 -7.98 4.81
C LYS A 215 -15.44 -8.87 5.07
N ASP A 216 -15.69 -10.16 5.24
CA ASP A 216 -14.69 -11.20 5.43
C ASP A 216 -13.71 -10.83 6.58
N GLU A 217 -12.41 -10.84 6.31
CA GLU A 217 -11.38 -10.50 7.30
C GLU A 217 -11.45 -9.04 7.77
N GLU A 218 -12.12 -8.15 7.02
CA GLU A 218 -12.33 -6.74 7.37
C GLU A 218 -13.66 -6.50 8.10
N ALA A 219 -14.39 -7.56 8.45
CA ALA A 219 -15.64 -7.44 9.20
C ALA A 219 -15.40 -6.72 10.54
N GLY A 220 -16.17 -5.64 10.75
CA GLY A 220 -16.04 -4.79 11.93
C GLY A 220 -15.02 -3.67 11.81
N LEU A 221 -14.29 -3.53 10.70
CA LEU A 221 -13.57 -2.30 10.38
C LEU A 221 -14.51 -1.30 9.73
N PRO A 222 -14.54 -0.04 10.21
CA PRO A 222 -15.42 0.98 9.64
C PRO A 222 -14.95 1.39 8.25
N ASN A 223 -15.90 1.65 7.34
CA ASN A 223 -15.65 2.38 6.10
C ASN A 223 -15.46 3.89 6.40
N PHE A 224 -15.23 4.72 5.38
CA PHE A 224 -14.98 6.15 5.59
C PHE A 224 -16.16 6.86 6.25
N ARG A 225 -17.41 6.57 5.86
CA ARG A 225 -18.62 7.18 6.44
C ARG A 225 -18.84 6.79 7.91
N GLU A 226 -18.51 5.55 8.25
CA GLU A 226 -18.62 5.07 9.63
C GLU A 226 -17.49 5.58 10.54
N ALA A 227 -16.33 5.87 9.95
CA ALA A 227 -15.16 6.36 10.68
C ALA A 227 -15.21 7.87 10.93
N ILE A 228 -15.84 8.66 10.05
CA ILE A 228 -15.88 10.12 10.08
C ILE A 228 -17.16 10.60 10.75
N ILE A 229 -17.04 11.55 11.66
CA ILE A 229 -18.15 12.23 12.32
C ILE A 229 -18.33 13.61 11.70
N LEU A 230 -19.49 13.87 11.10
CA LEU A 230 -19.83 15.20 10.60
C LEU A 230 -20.45 16.08 11.69
N LYS A 231 -20.10 17.37 11.69
CA LYS A 231 -20.72 18.41 12.54
C LYS A 231 -20.88 19.69 11.74
N ILE A 232 -22.03 20.34 11.90
CA ILE A 232 -22.25 21.68 11.34
C ILE A 232 -21.39 22.67 12.13
N GLU A 233 -20.66 23.53 11.43
CA GLU A 233 -19.94 24.63 12.07
C GLU A 233 -20.92 25.65 12.58
N ASN A 234 -21.08 25.70 13.91
CA ASN A 234 -21.88 26.76 14.54
C ASN A 234 -21.00 28.00 14.64
N HIS A 235 -21.29 29.01 13.82
CA HIS A 235 -20.80 30.35 14.10
C HIS A 235 -21.52 30.86 15.39
N GLU A 236 -20.90 30.67 16.54
CA GLU A 236 -21.32 31.42 17.72
C GLU A 236 -21.12 32.90 17.42
N VAL A 237 -22.24 33.62 17.34
CA VAL A 237 -22.32 35.09 17.18
C VAL A 237 -21.97 35.78 18.49
#